data_3a025dbafbcf085b9a81f54576887358
#
_entry.id   3a025dbafbcf085b9a81f54576887358
#
_cell.length_a   1.000
_cell.length_b   1.000
_cell.length_c   1.000
_cell.angle_alpha   90.00
_cell.angle_beta   90.00
_cell.angle_gamma   90.00
#
_symmetry.space_group_name_H-M   'P 1'
#
loop_
_entity.id
_entity.type
_entity.pdbx_description
1 polymer ?
#
loop_
_entity_poly.entity_id
_entity_poly.type
_entity_poly.pdbx_seq_one_letter_code
_entity_poly.pdbx_strand_id
1 'polypeptide(L)'
;MTAERTEITVVGGDKTGLIARITSLLFERGINIEDLDQAVRDGLFRMSMRVDAEGMTTEREELRTALAELGRELGVEIQVRFPSDRETRRLAVCVTKESHCLEAVLDAAADGDLDVEITAVISNHGTLRSLAEAHDVPFYDIGDDSGSPDEDRMLEVLAEHDIDLIVLARYMRILGPKIVFRYEDRIINVHPSLLPAFPGAAAYRQAKEKGVRIAGVTAHYVTTDLDQGPIITQRAFDVPDDALIDEITARGQPLEAEALLEAIELHLSDAVAVHRGRTSLRDGVDPERYQLGLTRAAQAANPTAPVDREIDRQEIEGGD
;
A
#
# COMPACT_ATOMS: atom_id res chain seq x y z
N MET A 1 18.04 -17.78 8.45
CA MET A 1 17.98 -17.16 7.09
C MET A 1 16.53 -17.22 6.72
N THR A 2 15.87 -16.08 6.61
CA THR A 2 14.48 -16.01 6.09
C THR A 2 14.54 -16.32 4.61
N ALA A 3 13.76 -17.31 4.16
CA ALA A 3 13.63 -17.65 2.74
C ALA A 3 13.25 -16.40 1.95
N GLU A 4 13.89 -16.17 0.81
CA GLU A 4 13.58 -15.06 -0.07
C GLU A 4 12.16 -15.23 -0.65
N ARG A 5 11.27 -14.31 -0.35
CA ARG A 5 9.89 -14.36 -0.82
C ARG A 5 9.77 -13.76 -2.22
N THR A 6 9.85 -14.62 -3.21
CA THR A 6 9.64 -14.25 -4.61
C THR A 6 8.15 -14.03 -4.87
N GLU A 7 7.83 -12.93 -5.54
CA GLU A 7 6.45 -12.56 -5.89
C GLU A 7 6.23 -12.69 -7.39
N ILE A 8 5.10 -13.29 -7.77
CA ILE A 8 4.67 -13.39 -9.17
C ILE A 8 3.29 -12.80 -9.29
N THR A 9 3.16 -11.77 -10.14
CA THR A 9 1.89 -11.10 -10.42
C THR A 9 1.49 -11.35 -11.87
N VAL A 10 0.24 -11.75 -12.08
CA VAL A 10 -0.35 -12.00 -13.41
C VAL A 10 -1.54 -11.08 -13.59
N VAL A 11 -1.58 -10.29 -14.66
CA VAL A 11 -2.69 -9.39 -14.98
C VAL A 11 -3.03 -9.49 -16.46
N GLY A 12 -4.32 -9.61 -16.79
CA GLY A 12 -4.79 -9.63 -18.17
C GLY A 12 -6.25 -9.99 -18.32
N GLY A 13 -6.71 -10.23 -19.53
CA GLY A 13 -8.09 -10.69 -19.77
C GLY A 13 -8.32 -12.08 -19.19
N ASP A 14 -9.48 -12.29 -18.53
CA ASP A 14 -9.84 -13.60 -17.97
C ASP A 14 -10.02 -14.66 -19.06
N LYS A 15 -9.33 -15.78 -18.91
CA LYS A 15 -9.36 -16.92 -19.83
C LYS A 15 -9.20 -18.24 -19.09
N THR A 16 -9.84 -19.27 -19.61
CA THR A 16 -9.69 -20.64 -19.09
C THR A 16 -8.26 -21.14 -19.22
N GLY A 17 -7.73 -21.74 -18.15
CA GLY A 17 -6.42 -22.41 -18.13
C GLY A 17 -5.24 -21.53 -17.72
N LEU A 18 -5.42 -20.24 -17.41
CA LEU A 18 -4.35 -19.35 -16.96
C LEU A 18 -3.61 -19.94 -15.75
N ILE A 19 -4.34 -20.22 -14.68
CA ILE A 19 -3.77 -20.76 -13.43
C ILE A 19 -3.01 -22.06 -13.74
N ALA A 20 -3.63 -23.02 -14.42
CA ALA A 20 -3.01 -24.32 -14.70
C ALA A 20 -1.70 -24.20 -15.48
N ARG A 21 -1.66 -23.36 -16.53
CA ARG A 21 -0.48 -23.19 -17.37
C ARG A 21 0.68 -22.54 -16.59
N ILE A 22 0.38 -21.51 -15.79
CA ILE A 22 1.39 -20.79 -15.01
C ILE A 22 1.92 -21.65 -13.88
N THR A 23 1.04 -22.30 -13.11
CA THR A 23 1.48 -23.17 -12.00
C THR A 23 2.22 -24.42 -12.49
N SER A 24 1.88 -24.97 -13.67
CA SER A 24 2.65 -26.06 -14.30
C SER A 24 4.07 -25.62 -14.64
N LEU A 25 4.25 -24.42 -15.18
CA LEU A 25 5.59 -23.88 -15.50
C LEU A 25 6.43 -23.72 -14.23
N LEU A 26 5.84 -23.26 -13.12
CA LEU A 26 6.54 -23.14 -11.85
C LEU A 26 6.93 -24.51 -11.28
N PHE A 27 6.01 -25.47 -11.32
CA PHE A 27 6.24 -26.85 -10.90
C PHE A 27 7.40 -27.51 -11.67
N GLU A 28 7.43 -27.38 -13.00
CA GLU A 28 8.49 -27.91 -13.86
C GLU A 28 9.87 -27.33 -13.53
N ARG A 29 9.93 -26.16 -12.87
CA ARG A 29 11.17 -25.49 -12.44
C ARG A 29 11.50 -25.66 -10.97
N GLY A 30 10.77 -26.53 -10.26
CA GLY A 30 11.02 -26.83 -8.85
C GLY A 30 10.62 -25.70 -7.89
N ILE A 31 9.74 -24.80 -8.33
CA ILE A 31 9.28 -23.67 -7.52
C ILE A 31 8.01 -24.06 -6.76
N ASN A 32 8.03 -23.90 -5.43
CA ASN A 32 6.88 -24.15 -4.57
C ASN A 32 6.04 -22.89 -4.39
N ILE A 33 4.70 -23.03 -4.52
CA ILE A 33 3.76 -21.94 -4.26
C ILE A 33 3.36 -22.00 -2.79
N GLU A 34 3.66 -20.92 -2.05
CA GLU A 34 3.31 -20.80 -0.63
C GLU A 34 1.93 -20.17 -0.42
N ASP A 35 1.60 -19.18 -1.27
CA ASP A 35 0.32 -18.49 -1.22
C ASP A 35 -0.11 -18.10 -2.63
N LEU A 36 -1.42 -18.17 -2.88
CA LEU A 36 -2.01 -17.78 -4.16
C LEU A 36 -3.35 -17.11 -3.89
N ASP A 37 -3.47 -15.88 -4.37
CA ASP A 37 -4.73 -15.16 -4.43
C ASP A 37 -5.09 -14.81 -5.88
N GLN A 38 -6.38 -14.83 -6.19
CA GLN A 38 -6.84 -14.47 -7.51
C GLN A 38 -8.16 -13.72 -7.46
N ALA A 39 -8.35 -12.79 -8.38
CA ALA A 39 -9.59 -12.05 -8.54
C ALA A 39 -9.88 -11.78 -10.02
N VAL A 40 -11.17 -11.61 -10.32
CA VAL A 40 -11.63 -11.11 -11.61
C VAL A 40 -12.53 -9.92 -11.37
N ARG A 41 -12.21 -8.78 -11.99
CA ARG A 41 -13.04 -7.58 -11.93
C ARG A 41 -13.12 -6.94 -13.31
N ASP A 42 -14.34 -6.65 -13.76
CA ASP A 42 -14.59 -6.03 -15.08
C ASP A 42 -13.92 -6.75 -16.26
N GLY A 43 -13.82 -8.11 -16.18
CA GLY A 43 -13.15 -8.94 -17.18
C GLY A 43 -11.63 -8.93 -17.11
N LEU A 44 -11.04 -8.20 -16.17
CA LEU A 44 -9.62 -8.22 -15.89
C LEU A 44 -9.33 -9.28 -14.81
N PHE A 45 -8.51 -10.25 -15.17
CA PHE A 45 -7.98 -11.29 -14.28
C PHE A 45 -6.70 -10.78 -13.61
N ARG A 46 -6.60 -11.06 -12.32
CA ARG A 46 -5.38 -10.91 -11.52
C ARG A 46 -5.09 -12.20 -10.78
N MET A 47 -3.84 -12.57 -10.70
CA MET A 47 -3.35 -13.61 -9.80
C MET A 47 -2.03 -13.15 -9.19
N SER A 48 -1.94 -13.17 -7.87
CA SER A 48 -0.72 -12.90 -7.10
C SER A 48 -0.29 -14.18 -6.40
N MET A 49 0.99 -14.50 -6.49
CA MET A 49 1.57 -15.67 -5.84
C MET A 49 2.80 -15.27 -5.06
N ARG A 50 2.93 -15.82 -3.86
CA ARG A 50 4.20 -15.89 -3.14
C ARG A 50 4.77 -17.29 -3.32
N VAL A 51 6.03 -17.36 -3.74
CA VAL A 51 6.67 -18.61 -4.08
C VAL A 51 8.01 -18.72 -3.38
N ASP A 52 8.34 -19.96 -2.97
CA ASP A 52 9.68 -20.32 -2.55
C ASP A 52 10.48 -20.71 -3.80
N ALA A 53 11.48 -19.92 -4.13
CA ALA A 53 12.36 -20.11 -5.26
C ALA A 53 13.75 -20.65 -4.85
N GLU A 54 14.01 -21.00 -3.58
CA GLU A 54 15.31 -21.52 -3.13
C GLU A 54 15.66 -22.83 -3.84
N GLY A 55 14.66 -23.66 -4.12
CA GLY A 55 14.81 -24.94 -4.81
C GLY A 55 14.71 -24.88 -6.33
N MET A 56 14.63 -23.70 -6.95
CA MET A 56 14.44 -23.60 -8.40
C MET A 56 15.61 -24.21 -9.18
N THR A 57 15.29 -24.89 -10.29
CA THR A 57 16.25 -25.59 -11.14
C THR A 57 16.73 -24.76 -12.33
N THR A 58 16.41 -23.48 -12.36
CA THR A 58 16.72 -22.53 -13.44
C THR A 58 17.26 -21.22 -12.87
N GLU A 59 17.96 -20.41 -13.68
CA GLU A 59 18.40 -19.09 -13.27
C GLU A 59 17.25 -18.10 -13.28
N ARG A 60 17.35 -17.00 -12.46
CA ARG A 60 16.30 -15.98 -12.33
C ARG A 60 15.89 -15.37 -13.67
N GLU A 61 16.87 -15.03 -14.51
CA GLU A 61 16.61 -14.44 -15.82
C GLU A 61 15.93 -15.40 -16.79
N GLU A 62 16.26 -16.71 -16.72
CA GLU A 62 15.57 -17.73 -17.49
C GLU A 62 14.11 -17.90 -17.05
N LEU A 63 13.85 -17.81 -15.71
CA LEU A 63 12.48 -17.83 -15.20
C LEU A 63 11.68 -16.62 -15.68
N ARG A 64 12.25 -15.41 -15.60
CA ARG A 64 11.62 -14.19 -16.13
C ARG A 64 11.29 -14.31 -17.61
N THR A 65 12.24 -14.76 -18.39
CA THR A 65 12.07 -14.95 -19.83
C THR A 65 10.95 -15.95 -20.13
N ALA A 66 10.96 -17.11 -19.47
CA ALA A 66 9.97 -18.15 -19.68
C ALA A 66 8.55 -17.71 -19.26
N LEU A 67 8.41 -16.98 -18.15
CA LEU A 67 7.13 -16.44 -17.72
C LEU A 67 6.64 -15.32 -18.63
N ALA A 68 7.54 -14.45 -19.13
CA ALA A 68 7.19 -13.43 -20.11
C ALA A 68 6.75 -14.04 -21.45
N GLU A 69 7.38 -15.14 -21.90
CA GLU A 69 6.98 -15.88 -23.08
C GLU A 69 5.62 -16.53 -22.93
N LEU A 70 5.38 -17.19 -21.81
CA LEU A 70 4.09 -17.76 -21.47
C LEU A 70 3.01 -16.67 -21.37
N GLY A 71 3.33 -15.50 -20.78
CA GLY A 71 2.43 -14.36 -20.72
C GLY A 71 2.01 -13.86 -22.12
N ARG A 72 2.96 -13.75 -23.05
CA ARG A 72 2.67 -13.39 -24.44
C ARG A 72 1.78 -14.44 -25.14
N GLU A 73 2.04 -15.73 -24.91
CA GLU A 73 1.21 -16.82 -25.45
C GLU A 73 -0.22 -16.76 -24.94
N LEU A 74 -0.39 -16.52 -23.63
CA LEU A 74 -1.69 -16.45 -22.97
C LEU A 74 -2.40 -15.11 -23.15
N GLY A 75 -1.69 -14.07 -23.59
CA GLY A 75 -2.20 -12.69 -23.70
C GLY A 75 -2.44 -12.05 -22.35
N VAL A 76 -1.56 -12.32 -21.39
CA VAL A 76 -1.50 -11.72 -20.06
C VAL A 76 -0.10 -11.22 -19.76
N GLU A 77 0.02 -10.25 -18.87
CA GLU A 77 1.29 -9.80 -18.33
C GLU A 77 1.65 -10.66 -17.12
N ILE A 78 2.90 -11.13 -17.04
CA ILE A 78 3.42 -11.86 -15.90
C ILE A 78 4.70 -11.17 -15.43
N GLN A 79 4.69 -10.65 -14.22
CA GLN A 79 5.83 -10.03 -13.57
C GLN A 79 6.38 -10.94 -12.47
N VAL A 80 7.70 -11.01 -12.36
CA VAL A 80 8.41 -11.75 -11.31
C VAL A 80 9.34 -10.79 -10.59
N ARG A 81 9.22 -10.75 -9.27
CA ARG A 81 10.06 -9.91 -8.40
C ARG A 81 10.81 -10.78 -7.40
N PHE A 82 12.10 -10.61 -7.37
CA PHE A 82 12.97 -11.15 -6.35
C PHE A 82 13.38 -10.00 -5.43
N PRO A 83 13.00 -9.99 -4.16
CA PRO A 83 13.28 -8.88 -3.23
C PRO A 83 14.76 -8.52 -3.12
N SER A 84 15.66 -9.50 -3.29
CA SER A 84 17.11 -9.28 -3.22
C SER A 84 17.75 -8.71 -4.48
N ASP A 85 16.99 -8.47 -5.55
CA ASP A 85 17.57 -7.90 -6.78
C ASP A 85 18.03 -6.45 -6.61
N ARG A 86 17.59 -5.78 -5.56
CA ARG A 86 17.95 -4.39 -5.23
C ARG A 86 18.17 -4.20 -3.74
N GLU A 87 19.20 -3.41 -3.43
CA GLU A 87 19.48 -2.97 -2.07
C GLU A 87 18.49 -1.87 -1.65
N THR A 88 18.20 -0.91 -2.54
CA THR A 88 17.30 0.23 -2.26
C THR A 88 16.03 0.14 -3.08
N ARG A 89 14.87 0.34 -2.45
CA ARG A 89 13.56 0.33 -3.09
C ARG A 89 13.29 1.62 -3.83
N ARG A 90 12.63 1.52 -4.99
CA ARG A 90 12.21 2.65 -5.82
C ARG A 90 10.76 3.03 -5.56
N LEU A 91 10.58 4.30 -5.22
CA LEU A 91 9.30 4.86 -4.84
C LEU A 91 8.78 5.84 -5.89
N ALA A 92 7.50 5.75 -6.25
CA ALA A 92 6.77 6.80 -6.94
C ALA A 92 5.78 7.46 -5.98
N VAL A 93 5.79 8.80 -5.92
CA VAL A 93 4.83 9.56 -5.10
C VAL A 93 3.79 10.22 -6.00
N CYS A 94 2.54 9.85 -5.81
CA CYS A 94 1.41 10.41 -6.54
C CYS A 94 0.75 11.53 -5.74
N VAL A 95 0.55 12.68 -6.37
CA VAL A 95 0.05 13.90 -5.72
C VAL A 95 -0.99 14.62 -6.58
N THR A 96 -1.79 15.49 -5.97
CA THR A 96 -2.66 16.40 -6.72
C THR A 96 -2.25 17.86 -6.50
N LYS A 97 -2.59 18.48 -5.35
CA LYS A 97 -2.34 19.92 -5.09
C LYS A 97 -1.80 20.21 -3.70
N GLU A 98 -2.09 19.34 -2.72
CA GLU A 98 -1.65 19.51 -1.33
C GLU A 98 -0.22 18.99 -1.19
N SER A 99 0.68 19.79 -0.57
CA SER A 99 2.13 19.54 -0.56
C SER A 99 2.61 18.77 0.67
N HIS A 100 1.93 18.91 1.82
CA HIS A 100 2.43 18.50 3.13
C HIS A 100 2.91 17.03 3.21
N CYS A 101 2.18 16.09 2.58
CA CYS A 101 2.61 14.70 2.53
C CYS A 101 3.79 14.47 1.56
N LEU A 102 3.80 15.16 0.42
CA LEU A 102 4.92 15.09 -0.51
C LEU A 102 6.19 15.64 0.11
N GLU A 103 6.13 16.84 0.72
CA GLU A 103 7.25 17.47 1.45
C GLU A 103 7.82 16.49 2.47
N ALA A 104 6.97 15.92 3.34
CA ALA A 104 7.41 15.00 4.37
C ALA A 104 8.12 13.74 3.80
N VAL A 105 7.63 13.18 2.69
CA VAL A 105 8.25 12.00 2.07
C VAL A 105 9.57 12.36 1.39
N LEU A 106 9.65 13.50 0.71
CA LEU A 106 10.88 13.98 0.07
C LEU A 106 11.97 14.31 1.10
N ASP A 107 11.60 15.02 2.17
CA ASP A 107 12.52 15.38 3.25
C ASP A 107 13.05 14.13 3.97
N ALA A 108 12.18 13.19 4.34
CA ALA A 108 12.57 11.95 5.01
C ALA A 108 13.52 11.08 4.15
N ALA A 109 13.34 11.05 2.83
CA ALA A 109 14.25 10.36 1.93
C ALA A 109 15.60 11.11 1.81
N ALA A 110 15.59 12.44 1.73
CA ALA A 110 16.80 13.27 1.64
C ALA A 110 17.63 13.21 2.92
N ASP A 111 16.98 13.17 4.09
CA ASP A 111 17.64 13.08 5.42
C ASP A 111 18.12 11.65 5.75
N GLY A 112 17.68 10.65 4.97
CA GLY A 112 18.03 9.25 5.17
C GLY A 112 17.20 8.55 6.25
N ASP A 113 16.08 9.15 6.66
CA ASP A 113 15.12 8.56 7.60
C ASP A 113 14.30 7.46 6.91
N LEU A 114 14.13 7.54 5.59
CA LEU A 114 13.58 6.47 4.75
C LEU A 114 14.67 5.96 3.79
N ASP A 115 14.95 4.66 3.85
CA ASP A 115 15.90 3.99 2.94
C ASP A 115 15.22 3.67 1.59
N VAL A 116 15.03 4.72 0.78
CA VAL A 116 14.37 4.64 -0.54
C VAL A 116 15.01 5.59 -1.55
N GLU A 117 14.85 5.28 -2.81
CA GLU A 117 15.07 6.16 -3.94
C GLU A 117 13.71 6.66 -4.47
N ILE A 118 13.40 7.95 -4.30
CA ILE A 118 12.21 8.52 -4.93
C ILE A 118 12.55 8.85 -6.37
N THR A 119 12.08 8.02 -7.30
CA THR A 119 12.46 8.10 -8.71
C THR A 119 11.45 8.86 -9.58
N ALA A 120 10.23 9.06 -9.08
CA ALA A 120 9.20 9.81 -9.79
C ALA A 120 8.19 10.46 -8.85
N VAL A 121 7.82 11.71 -9.13
CA VAL A 121 6.59 12.33 -8.64
C VAL A 121 5.60 12.38 -9.80
N ILE A 122 4.43 11.77 -9.61
CA ILE A 122 3.38 11.68 -10.63
C ILE A 122 2.19 12.52 -10.17
N SER A 123 1.69 13.39 -11.02
CA SER A 123 0.57 14.26 -10.67
C SER A 123 -0.40 14.44 -11.84
N ASN A 124 -1.64 14.74 -11.50
CA ASN A 124 -2.64 15.18 -12.47
C ASN A 124 -2.76 16.72 -12.58
N HIS A 125 -1.80 17.45 -11.99
CA HIS A 125 -1.66 18.90 -12.05
C HIS A 125 -0.20 19.32 -11.88
N GLY A 126 0.24 20.35 -12.59
CA GLY A 126 1.61 20.87 -12.51
C GLY A 126 1.97 21.64 -11.23
N THR A 127 1.06 21.77 -10.26
CA THR A 127 1.19 22.67 -9.10
C THR A 127 2.42 22.41 -8.24
N LEU A 128 2.78 21.14 -8.05
CA LEU A 128 3.86 20.71 -7.14
C LEU A 128 5.17 20.39 -7.88
N ARG A 129 5.28 20.73 -9.16
CA ARG A 129 6.48 20.49 -9.97
C ARG A 129 7.74 21.07 -9.35
N SER A 130 7.70 22.36 -8.97
CA SER A 130 8.87 23.03 -8.39
C SER A 130 9.33 22.43 -7.05
N LEU A 131 8.42 21.82 -6.29
CA LEU A 131 8.77 21.11 -5.06
C LEU A 131 9.54 19.82 -5.38
N ALA A 132 9.08 19.00 -6.33
CA ALA A 132 9.82 17.81 -6.75
C ALA A 132 11.18 18.14 -7.36
N GLU A 133 11.24 19.15 -8.22
CA GLU A 133 12.49 19.63 -8.86
C GLU A 133 13.50 20.16 -7.83
N ALA A 134 13.03 20.77 -6.73
CA ALA A 134 13.91 21.24 -5.64
C ALA A 134 14.63 20.10 -4.89
N HIS A 135 14.09 18.89 -4.96
CA HIS A 135 14.68 17.65 -4.43
C HIS A 135 15.32 16.78 -5.53
N ASP A 136 15.56 17.32 -6.73
CA ASP A 136 16.13 16.61 -7.87
C ASP A 136 15.32 15.37 -8.32
N VAL A 137 14.00 15.34 -8.04
CA VAL A 137 13.11 14.23 -8.41
C VAL A 137 12.32 14.56 -9.69
N PRO A 138 12.33 13.68 -10.70
CA PRO A 138 11.54 13.86 -11.93
C PRO A 138 10.04 13.99 -11.64
N PHE A 139 9.40 14.97 -12.29
CA PHE A 139 7.97 15.25 -12.14
C PHE A 139 7.21 14.97 -13.45
N TYR A 140 6.20 14.12 -13.37
CA TYR A 140 5.35 13.73 -14.48
C TYR A 140 3.93 14.25 -14.29
N ASP A 141 3.53 15.22 -15.13
CA ASP A 141 2.15 15.67 -15.22
C ASP A 141 1.41 14.79 -16.23
N ILE A 142 0.49 13.98 -15.72
CA ILE A 142 -0.30 13.05 -16.50
C ILE A 142 -1.77 13.49 -16.61
N GLY A 143 -2.09 14.71 -16.19
CA GLY A 143 -3.43 15.26 -16.25
C GLY A 143 -3.74 15.92 -17.57
N ASP A 144 -5.00 15.81 -18.02
CA ASP A 144 -5.54 16.67 -19.06
C ASP A 144 -5.94 18.06 -18.51
N ASP A 145 -6.46 18.93 -19.36
CA ASP A 145 -6.92 20.28 -18.99
C ASP A 145 -7.99 20.27 -17.87
N SER A 146 -8.72 19.17 -17.69
CA SER A 146 -9.68 18.97 -16.60
C SER A 146 -9.05 18.38 -15.33
N GLY A 147 -7.79 18.02 -15.38
CA GLY A 147 -7.07 17.30 -14.33
C GLY A 147 -7.47 15.81 -14.26
N SER A 148 -8.01 15.24 -15.32
CA SER A 148 -8.25 13.80 -15.42
C SER A 148 -6.93 13.11 -15.75
N PRO A 149 -6.49 12.09 -14.96
CA PRO A 149 -5.20 11.44 -15.20
C PRO A 149 -5.27 10.47 -16.38
N ASP A 150 -4.18 10.39 -17.13
CA ASP A 150 -3.92 9.35 -18.12
C ASP A 150 -3.28 8.14 -17.40
N GLU A 151 -4.07 7.10 -17.14
CA GLU A 151 -3.58 5.90 -16.45
C GLU A 151 -2.62 5.06 -17.30
N ASP A 152 -2.73 5.07 -18.61
CA ASP A 152 -1.81 4.35 -19.48
C ASP A 152 -0.43 5.05 -19.44
N ARG A 153 -0.39 6.40 -19.45
CA ARG A 153 0.85 7.15 -19.23
C ARG A 153 1.43 6.92 -17.82
N MET A 154 0.57 6.83 -16.80
CA MET A 154 1.02 6.48 -15.45
C MET A 154 1.72 5.12 -15.43
N LEU A 155 1.15 4.10 -16.07
CA LEU A 155 1.75 2.76 -16.15
C LEU A 155 3.10 2.77 -16.89
N GLU A 156 3.22 3.57 -17.97
CA GLU A 156 4.50 3.75 -18.67
C GLU A 156 5.57 4.33 -17.72
N VAL A 157 5.27 5.42 -17.01
CA VAL A 157 6.20 6.03 -16.05
C VAL A 157 6.60 5.05 -14.94
N LEU A 158 5.62 4.33 -14.38
CA LEU A 158 5.89 3.33 -13.35
C LEU A 158 6.82 2.20 -13.85
N ALA A 159 6.65 1.80 -15.11
CA ALA A 159 7.50 0.78 -15.74
C ALA A 159 8.89 1.34 -16.12
N GLU A 160 8.97 2.57 -16.67
CA GLU A 160 10.23 3.25 -17.01
C GLU A 160 11.17 3.38 -15.80
N HIS A 161 10.59 3.67 -14.62
CA HIS A 161 11.32 3.82 -13.37
C HIS A 161 11.44 2.53 -12.56
N ASP A 162 10.80 1.45 -13.01
CA ASP A 162 10.82 0.13 -12.35
C ASP A 162 10.45 0.24 -10.86
N ILE A 163 9.25 0.80 -10.61
CA ILE A 163 8.76 1.19 -9.29
C ILE A 163 8.43 -0.03 -8.42
N ASP A 164 8.91 -0.01 -7.18
CA ASP A 164 8.62 -1.01 -6.16
C ASP A 164 7.37 -0.68 -5.34
N LEU A 165 7.19 0.59 -4.96
CA LEU A 165 6.10 1.06 -4.12
C LEU A 165 5.52 2.36 -4.66
N ILE A 166 4.21 2.47 -4.71
CA ILE A 166 3.47 3.69 -5.03
C ILE A 166 2.92 4.28 -3.74
N VAL A 167 3.11 5.58 -3.53
CA VAL A 167 2.57 6.32 -2.40
C VAL A 167 1.59 7.38 -2.89
N LEU A 168 0.35 7.31 -2.44
CA LEU A 168 -0.66 8.31 -2.73
C LEU A 168 -0.63 9.39 -1.63
N ALA A 169 0.20 10.41 -1.85
CA ALA A 169 0.37 11.55 -0.95
C ALA A 169 -0.66 12.64 -1.30
N ARG A 170 -1.91 12.43 -0.90
CA ARG A 170 -3.05 13.28 -1.24
C ARG A 170 -3.35 13.30 -2.75
N TYR A 171 -3.29 12.14 -3.37
CA TYR A 171 -3.70 11.94 -4.75
C TYR A 171 -5.23 11.82 -4.84
N MET A 172 -5.90 12.90 -5.26
CA MET A 172 -7.37 13.02 -5.24
C MET A 172 -8.03 12.39 -6.47
N ARG A 173 -7.52 11.25 -6.91
CA ARG A 173 -8.07 10.44 -8.01
C ARG A 173 -8.11 8.97 -7.62
N ILE A 174 -9.10 8.28 -8.13
CA ILE A 174 -9.25 6.83 -7.94
C ILE A 174 -8.38 6.14 -8.99
N LEU A 175 -7.55 5.21 -8.56
CA LEU A 175 -6.77 4.36 -9.46
C LEU A 175 -7.64 3.24 -10.02
N GLY A 176 -7.55 3.01 -11.31
CA GLY A 176 -8.26 1.92 -11.97
C GLY A 176 -7.66 0.53 -11.67
N PRO A 177 -8.44 -0.53 -11.94
CA PRO A 177 -8.02 -1.91 -11.69
C PRO A 177 -6.69 -2.28 -12.37
N LYS A 178 -6.38 -1.68 -13.52
CA LYS A 178 -5.12 -1.95 -14.24
C LYS A 178 -3.89 -1.64 -13.38
N ILE A 179 -3.90 -0.52 -12.65
CA ILE A 179 -2.79 -0.11 -11.78
C ILE A 179 -2.84 -0.91 -10.48
N VAL A 180 -4.01 -0.96 -9.83
CA VAL A 180 -4.18 -1.62 -8.53
C VAL A 180 -3.79 -3.09 -8.59
N PHE A 181 -4.13 -3.80 -9.66
CA PHE A 181 -3.79 -5.23 -9.81
C PHE A 181 -2.29 -5.48 -10.04
N ARG A 182 -1.58 -4.57 -10.74
CA ARG A 182 -0.13 -4.70 -10.95
C ARG A 182 0.71 -4.41 -9.71
N TYR A 183 0.16 -3.58 -8.84
CA TYR A 183 0.83 -3.10 -7.63
C TYR A 183 0.05 -3.48 -6.36
N GLU A 184 -0.59 -4.66 -6.35
CA GLU A 184 -1.28 -5.17 -5.17
C GLU A 184 -0.34 -5.21 -3.97
N ASP A 185 -0.84 -4.79 -2.79
CA ASP A 185 -0.09 -4.64 -1.54
C ASP A 185 1.17 -3.74 -1.67
N ARG A 186 1.26 -2.97 -2.75
CA ARG A 186 2.36 -2.03 -3.07
C ARG A 186 1.89 -0.64 -3.45
N ILE A 187 0.68 -0.27 -3.03
CA ILE A 187 0.15 1.09 -3.13
C ILE A 187 -0.32 1.47 -1.74
N ILE A 188 0.28 2.50 -1.16
CA ILE A 188 -0.10 3.04 0.15
C ILE A 188 -0.81 4.37 -0.05
N ASN A 189 -1.97 4.54 0.58
CA ASN A 189 -2.73 5.79 0.60
C ASN A 189 -2.86 6.30 2.02
N VAL A 190 -2.87 7.62 2.18
CA VAL A 190 -3.29 8.27 3.42
C VAL A 190 -4.67 8.89 3.24
N HIS A 191 -5.60 8.52 4.12
CA HIS A 191 -6.98 9.01 4.10
C HIS A 191 -7.28 9.79 5.38
N PRO A 192 -7.88 11.02 5.28
CA PRO A 192 -8.09 11.92 6.41
C PRO A 192 -9.30 11.53 7.26
N SER A 193 -9.41 10.27 7.65
CA SER A 193 -10.39 9.78 8.63
C SER A 193 -9.90 8.51 9.34
N LEU A 194 -10.59 8.13 10.41
CA LEU A 194 -10.44 6.82 11.04
C LEU A 194 -11.27 5.78 10.27
N LEU A 195 -10.71 5.22 9.19
CA LEU A 195 -11.38 4.16 8.44
C LEU A 195 -11.79 2.99 9.36
N PRO A 196 -12.96 2.40 9.13
CA PRO A 196 -13.86 2.54 7.98
C PRO A 196 -14.86 3.71 8.05
N ALA A 197 -14.71 4.66 8.98
CA ALA A 197 -15.56 5.83 9.04
C ALA A 197 -15.20 6.85 7.97
N PHE A 198 -16.19 7.49 7.37
CA PHE A 198 -16.04 8.60 6.42
C PHE A 198 -15.14 8.32 5.21
N PRO A 199 -15.38 7.26 4.45
CA PRO A 199 -14.66 7.02 3.20
C PRO A 199 -14.99 8.08 2.15
N GLY A 200 -14.13 8.22 1.14
CA GLY A 200 -14.30 9.13 0.01
C GLY A 200 -13.91 10.57 0.32
N ALA A 201 -14.43 11.50 -0.47
CA ALA A 201 -14.00 12.89 -0.44
C ALA A 201 -14.48 13.67 0.80
N ALA A 202 -13.71 14.69 1.17
CA ALA A 202 -14.05 15.66 2.22
C ALA A 202 -14.30 15.04 3.61
N ALA A 203 -13.51 14.07 4.02
CA ALA A 203 -13.68 13.30 5.25
C ALA A 203 -13.75 14.19 6.52
N TYR A 204 -12.90 15.22 6.64
CA TYR A 204 -12.98 16.17 7.78
C TYR A 204 -14.32 16.94 7.82
N ARG A 205 -14.87 17.27 6.65
CA ARG A 205 -16.20 17.88 6.60
C ARG A 205 -17.28 16.90 7.04
N GLN A 206 -17.23 15.67 6.57
CA GLN A 206 -18.16 14.62 7.00
C GLN A 206 -18.08 14.37 8.51
N ALA A 207 -16.87 14.31 9.07
CA ALA A 207 -16.62 14.17 10.51
C ALA A 207 -17.27 15.30 11.30
N LYS A 208 -17.06 16.58 10.89
CA LYS A 208 -17.67 17.74 11.51
C LYS A 208 -19.20 17.73 11.44
N GLU A 209 -19.77 17.46 10.26
CA GLU A 209 -21.23 17.41 10.05
C GLU A 209 -21.91 16.32 10.89
N LYS A 210 -21.20 15.22 11.19
CA LYS A 210 -21.66 14.16 12.09
C LYS A 210 -21.44 14.44 13.56
N GLY A 211 -20.75 15.54 13.91
CA GLY A 211 -20.50 15.95 15.28
C GLY A 211 -19.60 14.99 16.06
N VAL A 212 -18.62 14.34 15.38
CA VAL A 212 -17.67 13.47 16.06
C VAL A 212 -16.74 14.27 16.97
N ARG A 213 -16.36 13.66 18.08
CA ARG A 213 -15.43 14.24 19.08
C ARG A 213 -13.99 13.87 18.82
N ILE A 214 -13.78 12.81 18.08
CA ILE A 214 -12.46 12.31 17.70
C ILE A 214 -12.46 12.15 16.19
N ALA A 215 -11.52 12.80 15.52
CA ALA A 215 -11.17 12.58 14.13
C ALA A 215 -9.81 11.90 14.03
N GLY A 216 -9.37 11.62 12.83
CA GLY A 216 -8.05 11.05 12.64
C GLY A 216 -7.72 10.81 11.18
N VAL A 217 -6.67 10.05 10.99
CA VAL A 217 -6.13 9.69 9.67
C VAL A 217 -5.81 8.20 9.65
N THR A 218 -5.85 7.63 8.46
CA THR A 218 -5.53 6.22 8.23
C THR A 218 -4.59 6.10 7.03
N ALA A 219 -3.45 5.45 7.21
CA ALA A 219 -2.67 4.94 6.09
C ALA A 219 -3.03 3.47 5.87
N HIS A 220 -3.29 3.11 4.61
CA HIS A 220 -3.77 1.79 4.24
C HIS A 220 -3.27 1.38 2.85
N TYR A 221 -3.23 0.08 2.58
CA TYR A 221 -3.03 -0.40 1.23
C TYR A 221 -4.24 -0.11 0.35
N VAL A 222 -3.99 0.20 -0.91
CA VAL A 222 -5.05 0.48 -1.88
C VAL A 222 -5.54 -0.80 -2.51
N THR A 223 -6.86 -0.94 -2.56
CA THR A 223 -7.56 -1.99 -3.30
C THR A 223 -8.49 -1.36 -4.34
N THR A 224 -9.14 -2.18 -5.15
CA THR A 224 -10.14 -1.70 -6.12
C THR A 224 -11.42 -1.16 -5.46
N ASP A 225 -11.60 -1.38 -4.17
CA ASP A 225 -12.72 -0.83 -3.39
C ASP A 225 -12.23 0.42 -2.65
N LEU A 226 -12.87 1.55 -2.93
CA LEU A 226 -12.45 2.87 -2.44
C LEU A 226 -12.36 2.89 -0.91
N ASP A 227 -11.19 3.24 -0.39
CA ASP A 227 -10.86 3.38 1.03
C ASP A 227 -11.21 2.14 1.90
N GLN A 228 -11.19 0.93 1.31
CA GLN A 228 -11.51 -0.32 2.00
C GLN A 228 -10.32 -1.30 2.09
N GLY A 229 -9.15 -0.87 1.67
CA GLY A 229 -7.95 -1.71 1.74
C GLY A 229 -7.42 -1.93 3.16
N PRO A 230 -6.49 -2.88 3.32
CA PRO A 230 -5.91 -3.24 4.62
C PRO A 230 -5.27 -2.04 5.32
N ILE A 231 -5.69 -1.77 6.56
CA ILE A 231 -5.20 -0.63 7.36
C ILE A 231 -3.79 -0.95 7.85
N ILE A 232 -2.85 -0.01 7.66
CA ILE A 232 -1.47 -0.15 8.13
C ILE A 232 -1.30 0.57 9.47
N THR A 233 -1.62 1.86 9.52
CA THR A 233 -1.50 2.67 10.75
C THR A 233 -2.61 3.72 10.81
N GLN A 234 -2.91 4.19 12.02
CA GLN A 234 -3.92 5.21 12.26
C GLN A 234 -3.43 6.21 13.31
N ARG A 235 -3.89 7.45 13.19
CA ARG A 235 -3.68 8.52 14.17
C ARG A 235 -5.01 9.17 14.49
N ALA A 236 -5.20 9.56 15.75
CA ALA A 236 -6.43 10.19 16.20
C ALA A 236 -6.14 11.51 16.92
N PHE A 237 -7.10 12.44 16.85
CA PHE A 237 -7.05 13.72 17.55
C PHE A 237 -8.42 14.20 17.95
N ASP A 238 -8.47 15.02 19.02
CA ASP A 238 -9.71 15.57 19.53
C ASP A 238 -10.25 16.70 18.64
N VAL A 239 -11.57 16.70 18.46
CA VAL A 239 -12.31 17.72 17.73
C VAL A 239 -13.18 18.51 18.71
N PRO A 240 -12.83 19.77 19.05
CA PRO A 240 -13.68 20.64 19.84
C PRO A 240 -15.03 20.92 19.17
N ASP A 241 -16.07 21.19 19.97
CA ASP A 241 -17.44 21.39 19.47
C ASP A 241 -17.57 22.54 18.47
N ASP A 242 -16.83 23.61 18.71
CA ASP A 242 -16.81 24.84 17.93
C ASP A 242 -15.74 24.89 16.85
N ALA A 243 -14.91 23.82 16.71
CA ALA A 243 -13.82 23.79 15.75
C ALA A 243 -14.31 24.03 14.31
N LEU A 244 -13.64 24.89 13.58
CA LEU A 244 -13.88 25.10 12.16
C LEU A 244 -13.24 23.99 11.32
N ILE A 245 -13.71 23.78 10.08
CA ILE A 245 -13.15 22.74 9.18
C ILE A 245 -11.66 22.97 8.96
N ASP A 246 -11.24 24.23 8.79
CA ASP A 246 -9.83 24.56 8.57
C ASP A 246 -8.97 24.24 9.81
N GLU A 247 -9.50 24.37 11.01
CA GLU A 247 -8.80 23.99 12.25
C GLU A 247 -8.66 22.47 12.38
N ILE A 248 -9.71 21.72 12.01
CA ILE A 248 -9.66 20.25 11.96
C ILE A 248 -8.63 19.80 10.91
N THR A 249 -8.63 20.42 9.73
CA THR A 249 -7.67 20.14 8.66
C THR A 249 -6.24 20.45 9.11
N ALA A 250 -5.99 21.60 9.72
CA ALA A 250 -4.66 22.00 10.21
C ALA A 250 -4.12 21.05 11.29
N ARG A 251 -4.99 20.42 12.10
CA ARG A 251 -4.60 19.39 13.08
C ARG A 251 -4.33 18.04 12.42
N GLY A 252 -5.07 17.72 11.37
CA GLY A 252 -4.97 16.44 10.68
C GLY A 252 -3.76 16.34 9.75
N GLN A 253 -3.40 17.40 9.02
CA GLN A 253 -2.33 17.37 8.03
C GLN A 253 -0.96 16.89 8.55
N PRO A 254 -0.47 17.31 9.72
CA PRO A 254 0.76 16.74 10.28
C PRO A 254 0.65 15.24 10.58
N LEU A 255 -0.54 14.80 11.04
CA LEU A 255 -0.79 13.38 11.32
C LEU A 255 -0.95 12.55 10.04
N GLU A 256 -1.41 13.15 8.92
CA GLU A 256 -1.43 12.51 7.61
C GLU A 256 0.00 12.20 7.16
N ALA A 257 0.91 13.16 7.27
CA ALA A 257 2.32 12.97 6.95
C ALA A 257 2.96 11.91 7.86
N GLU A 258 2.76 12.00 9.18
CA GLU A 258 3.30 11.05 10.15
C GLU A 258 2.81 9.62 9.89
N ALA A 259 1.50 9.42 9.69
CA ALA A 259 0.92 8.11 9.42
C ALA A 259 1.41 7.53 8.10
N LEU A 260 1.59 8.38 7.08
CA LEU A 260 2.10 7.97 5.77
C LEU A 260 3.54 7.50 5.86
N LEU A 261 4.42 8.27 6.53
CA LEU A 261 5.83 7.91 6.72
C LEU A 261 5.98 6.59 7.48
N GLU A 262 5.25 6.42 8.58
CA GLU A 262 5.28 5.15 9.34
C GLU A 262 4.79 3.97 8.50
N ALA A 263 3.74 4.15 7.70
CA ALA A 263 3.24 3.10 6.82
C ALA A 263 4.26 2.71 5.73
N ILE A 264 4.99 3.68 5.18
CA ILE A 264 6.08 3.43 4.24
C ILE A 264 7.21 2.66 4.94
N GLU A 265 7.66 3.08 6.12
CA GLU A 265 8.71 2.40 6.90
C GLU A 265 8.31 0.95 7.22
N LEU A 266 7.08 0.72 7.69
CA LEU A 266 6.55 -0.61 7.97
C LEU A 266 6.55 -1.53 6.74
N HIS A 267 6.22 -0.98 5.57
CA HIS A 267 6.25 -1.71 4.31
C HIS A 267 7.69 -2.03 3.87
N LEU A 268 8.57 -1.04 3.89
CA LEU A 268 9.96 -1.17 3.43
C LEU A 268 10.78 -2.13 4.29
N SER A 269 10.54 -2.13 5.60
CA SER A 269 11.17 -3.06 6.55
C SER A 269 10.58 -4.48 6.53
N ASP A 270 9.63 -4.76 5.63
CA ASP A 270 8.86 -6.03 5.58
C ASP A 270 8.23 -6.39 6.94
N ALA A 271 7.90 -5.37 7.74
CA ALA A 271 7.34 -5.55 9.08
C ALA A 271 5.87 -5.95 9.09
N VAL A 272 5.15 -5.69 8.01
CA VAL A 272 3.71 -5.93 7.87
C VAL A 272 3.43 -7.06 6.89
N ALA A 273 2.52 -7.94 7.27
CA ALA A 273 1.93 -8.93 6.38
C ALA A 273 0.46 -8.60 6.11
N VAL A 274 0.03 -8.77 4.88
CA VAL A 274 -1.39 -8.70 4.49
C VAL A 274 -1.92 -10.13 4.38
N HIS A 275 -3.02 -10.40 5.08
CA HIS A 275 -3.73 -11.67 4.97
C HIS A 275 -5.23 -11.46 5.06
N ARG A 276 -5.98 -11.91 4.04
CA ARG A 276 -7.45 -11.80 3.96
C ARG A 276 -7.96 -10.37 4.21
N GLY A 277 -7.32 -9.38 3.59
CA GLY A 277 -7.72 -7.97 3.68
C GLY A 277 -7.41 -7.31 5.04
N ARG A 278 -6.51 -7.89 5.84
CA ARG A 278 -6.07 -7.34 7.13
C ARG A 278 -4.56 -7.35 7.21
N THR A 279 -4.02 -6.36 7.89
CA THR A 279 -2.60 -6.31 8.22
C THR A 279 -2.33 -6.94 9.59
N SER A 280 -1.15 -7.49 9.74
CA SER A 280 -0.58 -7.90 11.02
C SER A 280 0.93 -7.65 11.00
N LEU A 281 1.53 -7.39 12.16
CA LEU A 281 2.98 -7.39 12.27
C LEU A 281 3.50 -8.81 12.08
N ARG A 282 4.63 -8.95 11.39
CA ARG A 282 5.29 -10.24 11.20
C ARG A 282 5.95 -10.72 12.49
N ASP A 283 6.14 -12.04 12.60
CA ASP A 283 6.86 -12.65 13.71
C ASP A 283 8.26 -12.06 13.85
N GLY A 284 8.64 -11.69 15.07
CA GLY A 284 9.94 -11.10 15.38
C GLY A 284 10.02 -9.57 15.23
N VAL A 285 8.99 -8.93 14.75
CA VAL A 285 8.88 -7.46 14.75
C VAL A 285 8.43 -7.00 16.13
N ASP A 286 9.20 -6.07 16.72
CA ASP A 286 8.86 -5.49 18.00
C ASP A 286 7.67 -4.52 17.87
N PRO A 287 6.49 -4.83 18.43
CA PRO A 287 5.33 -3.96 18.33
C PRO A 287 5.50 -2.64 19.07
N GLU A 288 6.44 -2.54 20.03
CA GLU A 288 6.72 -1.28 20.75
C GLU A 288 7.48 -0.26 19.87
N ARG A 289 8.18 -0.73 18.84
CA ARG A 289 8.84 0.13 17.86
C ARG A 289 7.83 0.94 17.04
N TYR A 290 6.70 0.33 16.75
CA TYR A 290 5.64 0.91 15.93
C TYR A 290 4.45 1.28 16.81
N GLN A 291 4.31 2.57 17.09
CA GLN A 291 3.22 3.10 17.92
C GLN A 291 1.91 3.15 17.10
N LEU A 292 1.32 2.00 16.82
CA LEU A 292 0.07 1.87 16.06
C LEU A 292 -1.09 2.63 16.74
N GLY A 293 -1.06 3.98 16.67
CA GLY A 293 -2.15 4.83 17.09
C GLY A 293 -2.21 5.21 18.58
N LEU A 294 -1.25 4.76 19.41
CA LEU A 294 -1.20 5.13 20.82
C LEU A 294 -0.13 6.20 21.05
N THR A 295 -0.53 7.38 21.53
CA THR A 295 0.43 8.38 21.99
C THR A 295 1.19 7.88 23.22
N ARG A 296 2.48 8.27 23.40
CA ARG A 296 3.28 7.97 24.61
C ARG A 296 2.55 8.25 25.92
N ALA A 297 1.65 9.23 25.94
CA ALA A 297 0.85 9.57 27.11
C ALA A 297 -0.16 8.47 27.50
N ALA A 298 -0.74 7.77 26.51
CA ALA A 298 -1.65 6.65 26.76
C ALA A 298 -0.88 5.40 27.23
N GLN A 299 0.35 5.19 26.76
CA GLN A 299 1.22 4.11 27.24
C GLN A 299 1.66 4.30 28.68
N ALA A 300 1.93 5.54 29.12
CA ALA A 300 2.26 5.86 30.51
C ALA A 300 1.06 5.69 31.48
N ALA A 301 -0.16 5.74 30.96
CA ALA A 301 -1.39 5.60 31.76
C ALA A 301 -1.85 4.14 31.91
N ASN A 302 -1.28 3.19 31.18
CA ASN A 302 -1.64 1.77 31.26
C ASN A 302 -0.40 0.88 31.35
N PRO A 303 0.28 0.83 32.54
CA PRO A 303 1.33 -0.14 32.77
C PRO A 303 0.68 -1.52 32.83
N THR A 304 0.92 -2.32 31.79
CA THR A 304 0.77 -3.79 31.69
C THR A 304 0.06 -4.45 32.88
N ALA A 305 -1.26 -4.45 32.86
CA ALA A 305 -2.00 -5.47 33.60
C ALA A 305 -1.96 -6.75 32.72
N PRO A 306 -1.54 -7.91 33.27
CA PRO A 306 -1.67 -9.15 32.57
C PRO A 306 -3.15 -9.38 32.27
N VAL A 307 -3.48 -9.53 31.00
CA VAL A 307 -4.83 -9.95 30.61
C VAL A 307 -4.90 -11.44 30.90
N ASP A 308 -5.34 -11.78 32.11
CA ASP A 308 -5.79 -13.14 32.44
C ASP A 308 -6.99 -13.47 31.54
N ARG A 309 -6.71 -14.17 30.45
CA ARG A 309 -7.73 -14.78 29.61
C ARG A 309 -8.10 -16.16 30.17
N GLU A 310 -8.72 -16.19 31.33
CA GLU A 310 -9.60 -17.29 31.68
C GLU A 310 -10.92 -17.07 30.91
N ILE A 311 -11.00 -17.65 29.72
CA ILE A 311 -12.28 -17.84 29.04
C ILE A 311 -12.99 -18.96 29.79
N ASP A 312 -13.94 -18.60 30.63
CA ASP A 312 -14.84 -19.52 31.28
C ASP A 312 -15.65 -20.29 30.26
N ARG A 313 -15.32 -21.58 30.10
CA ARG A 313 -15.97 -22.52 29.14
C ARG A 313 -17.26 -23.15 29.70
N GLN A 314 -17.96 -22.47 30.59
CA GLN A 314 -19.09 -23.07 31.30
C GLN A 314 -20.48 -22.46 30.98
N GLU A 315 -20.74 -21.87 29.83
CA GLU A 315 -22.13 -21.47 29.49
C GLU A 315 -22.57 -21.78 28.06
N ILE A 316 -22.25 -22.96 27.52
CA ILE A 316 -22.90 -23.45 26.29
C ILE A 316 -23.35 -24.91 26.46
N GLU A 317 -23.95 -25.25 27.58
CA GLU A 317 -24.79 -26.45 27.70
C GLU A 317 -26.01 -26.13 28.55
N GLY A 318 -27.12 -25.86 27.89
CA GLY A 318 -28.44 -25.78 28.55
C GLY A 318 -29.40 -24.83 27.88
N GLY A 319 -30.18 -25.35 26.93
CA GLY A 319 -31.33 -24.66 26.38
C GLY A 319 -31.97 -25.47 25.28
N ASP A 320 -32.97 -26.30 25.67
CA ASP A 320 -33.91 -27.01 24.83
C ASP A 320 -34.64 -26.14 23.79
#